data_bee2ba7066fd730db88113cb442df6b3
#
_entry.id   bee2ba7066fd730db88113cb442df6b3
#
_cell.length_a   1.000
_cell.length_b   1.000
_cell.length_c   1.000
_cell.angle_alpha   90.00
_cell.angle_beta   90.00
_cell.angle_gamma   90.00
#
_symmetry.space_group_name_H-M   'P 1'
#
loop_
_entity.id
_entity.type
_entity.pdbx_description
1 polymer ?
#
loop_
_entity_poly.entity_id
_entity_poly.type
_entity_poly.pdbx_seq_one_letter_code
_entity_poly.pdbx_strand_id
1 'polypeptide(L)'
;LVPSVLEGTKTKGVNGEFTLGENIGDLGGLGIAVVAYKKYLEDNGLEDVERQKFGDLNSEYTGFQRLFLAWARVWRSKARPEMAAQLLAIDPHAPNEFRCNVIAANIAEFYEAFEVEQGSTMWIDPEDRVTIW
;
A
#
# COMPACT_ATOMS: atom_id res chain seq x y z
N LEU A 1 -6.11 12.03 7.87
CA LEU A 1 -4.92 12.13 7.01
C LEU A 1 -5.07 13.28 6.02
N VAL A 2 -4.00 14.05 5.82
CA VAL A 2 -3.93 15.14 4.84
C VAL A 2 -2.89 14.75 3.80
N PRO A 3 -3.20 14.80 2.49
CA PRO A 3 -2.21 14.51 1.45
C PRO A 3 -1.00 15.46 1.54
N SER A 4 0.20 14.95 1.26
CA SER A 4 1.44 15.73 1.36
C SER A 4 1.41 17.00 0.51
N VAL A 5 0.77 16.95 -0.67
CA VAL A 5 0.58 18.11 -1.55
C VAL A 5 -0.30 19.22 -0.97
N LEU A 6 -1.07 18.93 0.08
CA LEU A 6 -1.96 19.86 0.79
C LEU A 6 -1.50 20.18 2.22
N GLU A 7 -0.33 19.74 2.63
CA GLU A 7 0.23 20.06 3.94
C GLU A 7 0.32 21.58 4.15
N GLY A 8 -0.01 22.03 5.34
CA GLY A 8 -0.05 23.46 5.68
C GLY A 8 -1.29 24.23 5.16
N THR A 9 -2.18 23.57 4.41
CA THR A 9 -3.46 24.18 3.99
C THR A 9 -4.56 23.96 5.07
N LYS A 10 -5.69 24.69 4.94
CA LYS A 10 -6.84 24.54 5.84
C LYS A 10 -7.80 23.41 5.43
N THR A 11 -7.28 22.31 4.88
CA THR A 11 -8.13 21.16 4.52
C THR A 11 -8.49 20.32 5.75
N LYS A 12 -9.66 19.71 5.72
CA LYS A 12 -10.08 18.72 6.75
C LYS A 12 -9.43 17.35 6.57
N GLY A 13 -8.72 17.12 5.47
CA GLY A 13 -8.18 15.83 5.13
C GLY A 13 -9.21 14.87 4.53
N VAL A 14 -8.83 13.59 4.47
CA VAL A 14 -9.66 12.51 3.88
C VAL A 14 -10.90 12.28 4.74
N ASN A 15 -12.06 12.17 4.09
CA ASN A 15 -13.28 11.69 4.72
C ASN A 15 -13.29 10.15 4.67
N GLY A 16 -12.97 9.51 5.79
CA GLY A 16 -12.85 8.05 5.88
C GLY A 16 -14.18 7.33 5.65
N GLU A 17 -15.31 7.90 6.04
CA GLU A 17 -16.64 7.32 5.79
C GLU A 17 -16.97 7.33 4.28
N PHE A 18 -16.69 8.43 3.61
CA PHE A 18 -16.93 8.57 2.17
C PHE A 18 -16.04 7.66 1.32
N THR A 19 -14.80 7.43 1.75
CA THR A 19 -13.83 6.60 1.02
C THR A 19 -13.81 5.13 1.45
N LEU A 20 -14.63 4.73 2.44
CA LEU A 20 -14.56 3.41 3.07
C LEU A 20 -14.72 2.26 2.08
N GLY A 21 -15.68 2.32 1.17
CA GLY A 21 -15.95 1.24 0.21
C GLY A 21 -14.74 0.92 -0.68
N GLU A 22 -14.11 1.95 -1.20
CA GLU A 22 -12.92 1.83 -2.05
C GLU A 22 -11.69 1.38 -1.25
N ASN A 23 -11.54 1.85 -0.02
CA ASN A 23 -10.46 1.40 0.88
C ASN A 23 -10.59 -0.09 1.23
N ILE A 24 -11.81 -0.59 1.44
CA ILE A 24 -12.06 -2.04 1.64
C ILE A 24 -11.67 -2.81 0.39
N GLY A 25 -12.03 -2.34 -0.79
CA GLY A 25 -11.67 -2.96 -2.06
C GLY A 25 -10.15 -3.03 -2.27
N ASP A 26 -9.44 -1.96 -1.99
CA ASP A 26 -7.98 -1.91 -2.10
C ASP A 26 -7.30 -2.86 -1.12
N LEU A 27 -7.68 -2.81 0.14
CA LEU A 27 -7.07 -3.65 1.18
C LEU A 27 -7.35 -5.14 0.96
N GLY A 28 -8.61 -5.48 0.66
CA GLY A 28 -8.99 -6.85 0.33
C GLY A 28 -8.29 -7.34 -0.94
N GLY A 29 -8.24 -6.52 -1.98
CA GLY A 29 -7.58 -6.86 -3.24
C GLY A 29 -6.08 -7.12 -3.08
N LEU A 30 -5.35 -6.26 -2.36
CA LEU A 30 -3.93 -6.48 -2.08
C LEU A 30 -3.72 -7.71 -1.18
N GLY A 31 -4.57 -7.92 -0.16
CA GLY A 31 -4.51 -9.10 0.69
C GLY A 31 -4.71 -10.39 -0.10
N ILE A 32 -5.69 -10.44 -1.01
CA ILE A 32 -5.92 -11.59 -1.90
C ILE A 32 -4.69 -11.82 -2.81
N ALA A 33 -4.09 -10.77 -3.35
CA ALA A 33 -2.90 -10.89 -4.19
C ALA A 33 -1.71 -11.50 -3.41
N VAL A 34 -1.52 -11.13 -2.15
CA VAL A 34 -0.51 -11.72 -1.26
C VAL A 34 -0.78 -13.21 -1.03
N VAL A 35 -2.03 -13.57 -0.70
CA VAL A 35 -2.43 -14.98 -0.49
C VAL A 35 -2.23 -15.80 -1.77
N ALA A 36 -2.64 -15.27 -2.92
CA ALA A 36 -2.47 -15.93 -4.20
C ALA A 36 -0.99 -16.14 -4.55
N TYR A 37 -0.14 -15.16 -4.25
CA TYR A 37 1.29 -15.30 -4.48
C TYR A 37 1.93 -16.34 -3.56
N LYS A 38 1.59 -16.36 -2.27
CA LYS A 38 2.03 -17.42 -1.34
C LYS A 38 1.65 -18.80 -1.86
N LYS A 39 0.39 -18.96 -2.24
CA LYS A 39 -0.09 -20.24 -2.76
C LYS A 39 0.63 -20.64 -4.05
N TYR A 40 0.91 -19.71 -4.95
CA TYR A 40 1.69 -19.98 -6.14
C TYR A 40 3.10 -20.50 -5.80
N LEU A 41 3.77 -19.88 -4.82
CA LEU A 41 5.11 -20.33 -4.38
C LEU A 41 5.03 -21.75 -3.79
N GLU A 42 4.08 -22.03 -2.93
CA GLU A 42 3.86 -23.34 -2.32
C GLU A 42 3.57 -24.42 -3.38
N ASP A 43 2.59 -24.19 -4.24
CA ASP A 43 2.17 -25.16 -5.27
C ASP A 43 3.30 -25.49 -6.28
N ASN A 44 4.29 -24.64 -6.42
CA ASN A 44 5.41 -24.79 -7.34
C ASN A 44 6.75 -25.09 -6.63
N GLY A 45 6.77 -25.19 -5.29
CA GLY A 45 8.02 -25.44 -4.52
C GLY A 45 9.03 -24.32 -4.67
N LEU A 46 8.58 -23.07 -4.67
CA LEU A 46 9.39 -21.87 -4.92
C LEU A 46 9.59 -20.99 -3.68
N GLU A 47 9.26 -21.46 -2.49
CA GLU A 47 9.34 -20.67 -1.25
C GLU A 47 10.78 -20.22 -0.96
N ASP A 48 11.76 -21.05 -1.26
CA ASP A 48 13.17 -20.67 -1.11
C ASP A 48 13.63 -19.68 -2.19
N VAL A 49 12.99 -19.72 -3.37
CA VAL A 49 13.29 -18.82 -4.50
C VAL A 49 12.73 -17.42 -4.25
N GLU A 50 11.65 -17.31 -3.48
CA GLU A 50 11.05 -16.02 -3.14
C GLU A 50 12.07 -15.08 -2.49
N ARG A 51 12.91 -15.59 -1.60
CA ARG A 51 13.95 -14.82 -0.90
C ARG A 51 15.14 -14.46 -1.77
N GLN A 52 15.27 -15.06 -2.95
CA GLN A 52 16.34 -14.71 -3.87
C GLN A 52 16.03 -13.36 -4.52
N LYS A 53 17.03 -12.53 -4.54
CA LYS A 53 16.96 -11.26 -5.26
C LYS A 53 17.19 -11.52 -6.73
N PHE A 54 16.19 -11.27 -7.55
CA PHE A 54 16.34 -11.35 -8.99
C PHE A 54 16.76 -9.98 -9.51
N GLY A 55 17.96 -9.91 -10.04
CA GLY A 55 18.49 -8.71 -10.67
C GLY A 55 18.65 -8.90 -12.15
N ASP A 56 17.83 -8.26 -12.97
CA ASP A 56 18.36 -7.54 -14.08
C ASP A 56 18.72 -6.14 -13.56
N LEU A 57 19.53 -5.46 -14.26
CA LEU A 57 20.15 -4.14 -14.06
C LEU A 57 19.66 -3.19 -12.95
N ASN A 58 18.53 -3.43 -12.25
CA ASN A 58 17.94 -2.53 -11.28
C ASN A 58 17.14 -3.19 -10.15
N SER A 59 17.03 -4.49 -10.05
CA SER A 59 16.15 -5.12 -9.07
C SER A 59 16.87 -6.11 -8.18
N GLU A 60 17.48 -5.61 -7.16
CA GLU A 60 17.94 -6.38 -6.01
C GLU A 60 16.79 -6.67 -5.03
N TYR A 61 15.58 -6.91 -5.54
CA TYR A 61 14.38 -7.06 -4.73
C TYR A 61 13.89 -8.51 -4.73
N THR A 62 13.43 -8.96 -3.55
CA THR A 62 12.73 -10.24 -3.38
C THR A 62 11.37 -10.23 -4.09
N GLY A 63 10.72 -11.37 -4.20
CA GLY A 63 9.42 -11.48 -4.83
C GLY A 63 8.35 -10.64 -4.13
N PHE A 64 8.25 -10.71 -2.79
CA PHE A 64 7.32 -9.85 -2.03
C PHE A 64 7.64 -8.37 -2.15
N GLN A 65 8.92 -7.98 -2.08
CA GLN A 65 9.30 -6.59 -2.32
C GLN A 65 8.81 -6.12 -3.69
N ARG A 66 8.97 -6.94 -4.74
CA ARG A 66 8.49 -6.59 -6.09
C ARG A 66 6.98 -6.49 -6.17
N LEU A 67 6.23 -7.35 -5.46
CA LEU A 67 4.77 -7.24 -5.38
C LEU A 67 4.34 -5.87 -4.82
N PHE A 68 4.89 -5.47 -3.69
CA PHE A 68 4.56 -4.17 -3.08
C PHE A 68 5.07 -2.98 -3.91
N LEU A 69 6.23 -3.09 -4.55
CA LEU A 69 6.72 -2.06 -5.46
C LEU A 69 5.85 -1.94 -6.73
N ALA A 70 5.31 -3.04 -7.23
CA ALA A 70 4.34 -3.02 -8.32
C ALA A 70 3.04 -2.33 -7.90
N TRP A 71 2.53 -2.63 -6.68
CA TRP A 71 1.41 -1.91 -6.08
C TRP A 71 1.68 -0.41 -6.01
N ALA A 72 2.81 0.01 -5.45
CA ALA A 72 3.19 1.42 -5.35
C ALA A 72 3.27 2.11 -6.72
N ARG A 73 3.73 1.39 -7.74
CA ARG A 73 3.83 1.91 -9.11
C ARG A 73 2.46 2.22 -9.72
N VAL A 74 1.43 1.44 -9.42
CA VAL A 74 0.05 1.70 -9.88
C VAL A 74 -0.44 3.05 -9.37
N TRP A 75 -0.13 3.40 -8.12
CA TRP A 75 -0.59 4.64 -7.47
C TRP A 75 0.31 5.85 -7.72
N ARG A 76 1.38 5.68 -8.45
CA ARG A 76 2.33 6.75 -8.74
C ARG A 76 1.69 7.83 -9.59
N SER A 77 1.41 8.98 -8.98
CA SER A 77 0.79 10.13 -9.62
C SER A 77 1.34 11.44 -9.09
N LYS A 78 1.05 12.52 -9.81
CA LYS A 78 1.35 13.87 -9.38
C LYS A 78 0.17 14.77 -9.75
N ALA A 79 -0.34 15.50 -8.78
CA ALA A 79 -1.45 16.42 -8.95
C ALA A 79 -1.05 17.84 -8.53
N ARG A 80 -1.70 18.85 -9.11
CA ARG A 80 -1.60 20.23 -8.60
C ARG A 80 -2.42 20.35 -7.31
N PRO A 81 -2.04 21.26 -6.37
CA PRO A 81 -2.76 21.41 -5.10
C PRO A 81 -4.26 21.65 -5.26
N GLU A 82 -4.65 22.48 -6.23
CA GLU A 82 -6.06 22.81 -6.47
C GLU A 82 -6.86 21.58 -6.91
N MET A 83 -6.29 20.75 -7.79
CA MET A 83 -6.91 19.50 -8.23
C MET A 83 -6.97 18.49 -7.09
N ALA A 84 -5.93 18.36 -6.30
CA ALA A 84 -5.91 17.48 -5.12
C ALA A 84 -6.99 17.88 -4.11
N ALA A 85 -7.15 19.18 -3.84
CA ALA A 85 -8.18 19.69 -2.95
C ALA A 85 -9.60 19.43 -3.49
N GLN A 86 -9.81 19.59 -4.79
CA GLN A 86 -11.09 19.29 -5.44
C GLN A 86 -11.43 17.80 -5.36
N LEU A 87 -10.50 16.92 -5.71
CA LEU A 87 -10.70 15.47 -5.63
C LEU A 87 -10.97 15.01 -4.19
N LEU A 88 -10.26 15.57 -3.21
CA LEU A 88 -10.49 15.26 -1.80
C LEU A 88 -11.93 15.51 -1.35
N ALA A 89 -12.61 16.46 -1.99
CA ALA A 89 -14.00 16.83 -1.66
C ALA A 89 -15.06 16.00 -2.39
N ILE A 90 -14.77 15.49 -3.59
CA ILE A 90 -15.79 14.90 -4.48
C ILE A 90 -15.52 13.47 -4.92
N ASP A 91 -14.27 12.99 -4.79
CA ASP A 91 -13.89 11.64 -5.21
C ASP A 91 -14.11 10.65 -4.06
N PRO A 92 -14.85 9.54 -4.26
CA PRO A 92 -15.02 8.50 -3.24
C PRO A 92 -13.75 7.69 -2.97
N HIS A 93 -12.69 7.90 -3.75
CA HIS A 93 -11.39 7.27 -3.54
C HIS A 93 -10.50 8.12 -2.63
N ALA A 94 -9.76 7.47 -1.76
CA ALA A 94 -8.68 8.12 -1.03
C ALA A 94 -7.59 8.61 -2.02
N PRO A 95 -6.84 9.67 -1.69
CA PRO A 95 -5.69 10.07 -2.48
C PRO A 95 -4.70 8.92 -2.70
N ASN A 96 -4.09 8.87 -3.89
CA ASN A 96 -3.19 7.79 -4.29
C ASN A 96 -2.05 7.52 -3.30
N GLU A 97 -1.57 8.54 -2.62
CA GLU A 97 -0.58 8.42 -1.54
C GLU A 97 -1.07 7.47 -0.43
N PHE A 98 -2.33 7.56 -0.03
CA PHE A 98 -2.91 6.72 1.02
C PHE A 98 -3.34 5.35 0.48
N ARG A 99 -3.83 5.28 -0.75
CA ARG A 99 -4.10 4.00 -1.42
C ARG A 99 -2.82 3.15 -1.55
N CYS A 100 -1.67 3.80 -1.72
CA CYS A 100 -0.37 3.13 -1.70
C CYS A 100 0.05 2.77 -0.27
N ASN A 101 0.30 3.78 0.55
CA ASN A 101 1.06 3.63 1.80
C ASN A 101 0.22 3.03 2.93
N VAL A 102 -1.01 3.52 3.11
CA VAL A 102 -1.87 3.05 4.22
C VAL A 102 -2.34 1.62 3.96
N ILE A 103 -2.65 1.28 2.71
CA ILE A 103 -3.05 -0.09 2.37
C ILE A 103 -1.88 -1.07 2.60
N ALA A 104 -0.69 -0.77 2.09
CA ALA A 104 0.49 -1.62 2.31
C ALA A 104 0.83 -1.78 3.80
N ALA A 105 0.72 -0.70 4.58
CA ALA A 105 0.99 -0.72 6.02
C ALA A 105 0.00 -1.56 6.85
N ASN A 106 -1.11 -2.01 6.30
CA ASN A 106 -2.02 -2.95 6.95
C ASN A 106 -1.72 -4.43 6.62
N ILE A 107 -0.77 -4.70 5.73
CA ILE A 107 -0.41 -6.06 5.30
C ILE A 107 0.84 -6.54 6.06
N ALA A 108 0.73 -7.67 6.76
CA ALA A 108 1.82 -8.19 7.60
C ALA A 108 3.09 -8.46 6.79
N GLU A 109 2.96 -9.05 5.60
CA GLU A 109 4.06 -9.38 4.70
C GLU A 109 4.86 -8.17 4.21
N PHE A 110 4.26 -6.98 4.24
CA PHE A 110 4.97 -5.73 3.95
C PHE A 110 6.08 -5.47 4.97
N TYR A 111 5.80 -5.71 6.24
CA TYR A 111 6.77 -5.52 7.33
C TYR A 111 7.94 -6.51 7.22
N GLU A 112 7.63 -7.75 6.90
CA GLU A 112 8.66 -8.78 6.69
C GLU A 112 9.51 -8.49 5.45
N ALA A 113 8.87 -8.09 4.35
CA ALA A 113 9.55 -7.85 3.08
C ALA A 113 10.53 -6.67 3.12
N PHE A 114 10.21 -5.63 3.88
CA PHE A 114 11.03 -4.41 3.96
C PHE A 114 11.69 -4.18 5.33
N GLU A 115 11.61 -5.16 6.23
CA GLU A 115 12.19 -5.08 7.57
C GLU A 115 11.75 -3.79 8.29
N VAL A 116 10.43 -3.48 8.20
CA VAL A 116 9.87 -2.25 8.76
C VAL A 116 9.82 -2.36 10.28
N GLU A 117 10.52 -1.50 10.97
CA GLU A 117 10.62 -1.48 12.43
C GLU A 117 9.63 -0.50 13.07
N GLN A 118 9.30 -0.76 14.34
CA GLN A 118 8.50 0.13 15.16
C GLN A 118 9.13 1.53 15.22
N GLY A 119 8.28 2.56 15.01
CA GLY A 119 8.71 3.96 14.97
C GLY A 119 9.03 4.47 13.57
N SER A 120 9.04 3.61 12.53
CA SER A 120 9.11 4.10 11.15
C SER A 120 7.79 4.76 10.72
N THR A 121 7.84 5.64 9.72
CA THR A 121 6.68 6.40 9.24
C THR A 121 5.54 5.51 8.75
N MET A 122 5.83 4.30 8.27
CA MET A 122 4.84 3.35 7.78
C MET A 122 4.47 2.27 8.81
N TRP A 123 4.91 2.40 10.05
CA TRP A 123 4.54 1.45 11.11
C TRP A 123 3.12 1.69 11.59
N ILE A 124 2.33 0.63 11.63
CA ILE A 124 1.06 0.53 12.35
C ILE A 124 1.20 -0.61 13.36
N ASP A 125 0.85 -0.37 14.62
CA ASP A 125 0.91 -1.43 15.63
C ASP A 125 0.02 -2.61 15.22
N PRO A 126 0.45 -3.87 15.45
CA PRO A 126 -0.26 -5.06 14.96
C PRO A 126 -1.74 -5.11 15.34
N GLU A 127 -2.10 -4.64 16.55
CA GLU A 127 -3.49 -4.56 17.02
C GLU A 127 -4.34 -3.51 16.31
N ASP A 128 -3.70 -2.52 15.68
CA ASP A 128 -4.38 -1.44 14.94
C ASP A 128 -4.49 -1.73 13.43
N ARG A 129 -3.86 -2.82 12.95
CA ARG A 129 -3.93 -3.21 11.55
C ARG A 129 -5.29 -3.78 11.22
N VAL A 130 -5.85 -3.32 10.12
CA VAL A 130 -7.14 -3.82 9.60
C VAL A 130 -6.88 -4.98 8.66
N THR A 131 -7.61 -6.09 8.88
CA THR A 131 -7.63 -7.24 7.96
C THR A 131 -9.03 -7.38 7.40
N ILE A 132 -9.13 -7.52 6.09
CA ILE A 132 -10.38 -7.81 5.39
C ILE A 132 -10.29 -9.26 4.91
N TRP A 133 -11.21 -10.14 5.46
CA TRP A 133 -11.22 -11.61 5.29
C TRP A 133 -9.86 -12.31 5.35
#